data_75e4a9d3e9b0824f6ab193f94c3dab8a
#
_entry.id   75e4a9d3e9b0824f6ab193f94c3dab8a
#
_cell.length_a   1.000
_cell.length_b   1.000
_cell.length_c   1.000
_cell.angle_alpha   90.00
_cell.angle_beta   90.00
_cell.angle_gamma   90.00
#
_symmetry.space_group_name_H-M   'P 1'
#
loop_
_entity.id
_entity.type
_entity.pdbx_description
1 polymer ?
#
loop_
_entity_poly.entity_id
_entity_poly.type
_entity_poly.pdbx_seq_one_letter_code
_entity_poly.pdbx_strand_id
1 'polypeptide(L)'
;MKQYDAVIIGFGKAGKTLAAELAAHDWSVAMVERSDKMYGGTCINIGCIPTKALIHSAGLAAAGHPLTFGQRRDYYRESVASKTALVDLLRDKNYHKLADNARIDVYTGEG
;
A
#
# COMPACT_ATOMS: atom_id res chain seq x y z
N MET A 1 -9.03 2.63 -30.08
CA MET A 1 -9.35 3.03 -28.67
C MET A 1 -9.55 1.73 -27.89
N LYS A 2 -8.88 1.59 -26.76
CA LYS A 2 -9.04 0.39 -25.92
C LYS A 2 -10.36 0.47 -25.17
N GLN A 3 -11.13 -0.61 -25.17
CA GLN A 3 -12.42 -0.70 -24.49
C GLN A 3 -12.26 -1.57 -23.25
N TYR A 4 -12.99 -1.24 -22.19
CA TYR A 4 -13.02 -1.96 -20.93
C TYR A 4 -14.46 -2.24 -20.52
N ASP A 5 -14.67 -3.37 -19.85
CA ASP A 5 -15.96 -3.70 -19.25
C ASP A 5 -16.20 -2.89 -17.97
N ALA A 6 -15.12 -2.49 -17.29
CA ALA A 6 -15.19 -1.63 -16.10
C ALA A 6 -14.01 -0.67 -16.01
N VAL A 7 -14.28 0.54 -15.49
CA VAL A 7 -13.27 1.53 -15.11
C VAL A 7 -13.41 1.79 -13.62
N ILE A 8 -12.31 1.65 -12.87
CA ILE A 8 -12.27 1.85 -11.43
C ILE A 8 -11.34 3.02 -11.12
N ILE A 9 -11.87 4.04 -10.47
CA ILE A 9 -11.12 5.22 -10.04
C ILE A 9 -10.69 5.03 -8.58
N GLY A 10 -9.39 4.97 -8.35
CA GLY A 10 -8.76 4.77 -7.06
C GLY A 10 -8.28 3.34 -6.82
N PHE A 11 -7.00 3.22 -6.46
CA PHE A 11 -6.32 1.94 -6.17
C PHE A 11 -6.36 1.61 -4.67
N GLY A 12 -7.47 1.94 -4.01
CA GLY A 12 -7.69 1.61 -2.60
C GLY A 12 -8.19 0.18 -2.40
N LYS A 13 -8.48 -0.17 -1.14
CA LYS A 13 -8.90 -1.54 -0.78
C LYS A 13 -10.14 -2.00 -1.55
N ALA A 14 -11.14 -1.16 -1.68
CA ALA A 14 -12.37 -1.49 -2.41
C ALA A 14 -12.09 -1.66 -3.92
N GLY A 15 -11.43 -0.67 -4.54
CA GLY A 15 -11.13 -0.68 -5.96
C GLY A 15 -10.29 -1.88 -6.38
N LYS A 16 -9.18 -2.15 -5.67
CA LYS A 16 -8.30 -3.29 -5.99
C LYS A 16 -8.99 -4.65 -5.79
N THR A 17 -9.86 -4.76 -4.79
CA THR A 17 -10.60 -6.00 -4.54
C THR A 17 -11.63 -6.24 -5.64
N LEU A 18 -12.38 -5.20 -6.00
CA LEU A 18 -13.34 -5.27 -7.09
C LEU A 18 -12.67 -5.57 -8.43
N ALA A 19 -11.55 -4.91 -8.74
CA ALA A 19 -10.81 -5.16 -9.98
C ALA A 19 -10.36 -6.62 -10.10
N ALA A 20 -9.82 -7.18 -9.02
CA ALA A 20 -9.39 -8.59 -8.99
C ALA A 20 -10.57 -9.54 -9.19
N GLU A 21 -11.70 -9.26 -8.57
CA GLU A 21 -12.92 -10.07 -8.69
C GLU A 21 -13.50 -10.02 -10.11
N LEU A 22 -13.61 -8.83 -10.69
CA LEU A 22 -14.09 -8.67 -12.07
C LEU A 22 -13.18 -9.38 -13.07
N ALA A 23 -11.86 -9.24 -12.91
CA ALA A 23 -10.89 -9.93 -13.77
C ALA A 23 -10.98 -11.45 -13.63
N ALA A 24 -11.29 -11.98 -12.44
CA ALA A 24 -11.53 -13.41 -12.23
C ALA A 24 -12.79 -13.93 -12.96
N HIS A 25 -13.73 -13.03 -13.27
CA HIS A 25 -14.92 -13.31 -14.08
C HIS A 25 -14.77 -12.89 -15.56
N ASP A 26 -13.54 -12.84 -16.04
CA ASP A 26 -13.18 -12.55 -17.42
C ASP A 26 -13.46 -11.12 -17.91
N TRP A 27 -13.71 -10.17 -17.02
CA TRP A 27 -13.88 -8.77 -17.38
C TRP A 27 -12.53 -8.09 -17.63
N SER A 28 -12.50 -7.20 -18.61
CA SER A 28 -11.40 -6.27 -18.85
C SER A 28 -11.57 -5.01 -17.99
N VAL A 29 -10.56 -4.67 -17.17
CA VAL A 29 -10.68 -3.61 -16.18
C VAL A 29 -9.59 -2.57 -16.37
N ALA A 30 -9.97 -1.29 -16.42
CA ALA A 30 -9.04 -0.17 -16.26
C ALA A 30 -9.08 0.32 -14.81
N MET A 31 -7.92 0.44 -14.18
CA MET A 31 -7.77 1.12 -12.89
C MET A 31 -7.03 2.43 -13.08
N VAL A 32 -7.55 3.50 -12.49
CA VAL A 32 -6.93 4.82 -12.52
C VAL A 32 -6.56 5.24 -11.10
N GLU A 33 -5.28 5.53 -10.87
CA GLU A 33 -4.77 6.06 -9.59
C GLU A 33 -3.93 7.30 -9.85
N ARG A 34 -4.23 8.39 -9.17
CA ARG A 34 -3.54 9.67 -9.42
C ARG A 34 -2.09 9.68 -8.97
N SER A 35 -1.68 8.81 -8.07
CA SER A 35 -0.34 8.80 -7.50
C SER A 35 0.24 7.40 -7.39
N ASP A 36 1.43 7.20 -7.95
CA ASP A 36 2.21 5.97 -7.79
C ASP A 36 2.60 5.68 -6.32
N LYS A 37 2.56 6.69 -5.44
CA LYS A 37 2.78 6.55 -4.00
C LYS A 37 1.56 6.03 -3.25
N MET A 38 0.42 5.90 -3.92
CA MET A 38 -0.85 5.53 -3.30
C MET A 38 -1.38 4.16 -3.75
N TYR A 39 -0.63 3.41 -4.54
CA TYR A 39 -1.01 2.04 -4.88
C TYR A 39 -1.27 1.20 -3.63
N GLY A 40 -2.42 0.55 -3.58
CA GLY A 40 -2.91 -0.19 -2.41
C GLY A 40 -3.76 0.63 -1.45
N GLY A 41 -3.81 1.97 -1.62
CA GLY A 41 -4.69 2.88 -0.91
C GLY A 41 -4.15 3.40 0.41
N THR A 42 -4.97 4.16 1.09
CA THR A 42 -4.65 4.91 2.32
C THR A 42 -4.22 3.99 3.47
N CYS A 43 -4.85 2.83 3.62
CA CYS A 43 -4.53 1.90 4.69
C CYS A 43 -3.06 1.44 4.66
N ILE A 44 -2.54 1.12 3.47
CA ILE A 44 -1.16 0.68 3.30
C ILE A 44 -0.19 1.85 3.42
N ASN A 45 -0.50 2.97 2.76
CA ASN A 45 0.48 4.03 2.51
C ASN A 45 0.54 5.09 3.61
N ILE A 46 -0.58 5.39 4.27
CA ILE A 46 -0.69 6.54 5.18
C ILE A 46 -1.25 6.14 6.55
N GLY A 47 -2.22 5.23 6.60
CA GLY A 47 -3.04 4.98 7.77
C GLY A 47 -2.65 3.73 8.55
N CYS A 48 -3.37 2.63 8.33
CA CYS A 48 -3.37 1.45 9.20
C CYS A 48 -1.97 0.82 9.36
N ILE A 49 -1.29 0.54 8.26
CA ILE A 49 -0.02 -0.19 8.27
C ILE A 49 1.11 0.62 8.90
N PRO A 50 1.40 1.85 8.46
CA PRO A 50 2.47 2.64 9.06
C PRO A 50 2.19 2.95 10.54
N THR A 51 0.95 3.24 10.91
CA THR A 51 0.56 3.49 12.30
C THR A 51 0.80 2.26 13.18
N LYS A 52 0.33 1.09 12.76
CA LYS A 52 0.49 -0.15 13.52
C LYS A 52 1.96 -0.57 13.63
N ALA A 53 2.75 -0.38 12.58
CA ALA A 53 4.19 -0.66 12.61
C ALA A 53 4.91 0.18 13.68
N LEU A 54 4.63 1.48 13.74
CA LEU A 54 5.23 2.36 14.74
C LEU A 54 4.74 2.08 16.17
N ILE A 55 3.45 1.79 16.36
CA ILE A 55 2.89 1.41 17.66
C ILE A 55 3.51 0.11 18.15
N HIS A 56 3.68 -0.88 17.28
CA HIS A 56 4.34 -2.14 17.62
C HIS A 56 5.78 -1.91 18.08
N SER A 57 6.57 -1.14 17.33
CA SER A 57 7.93 -0.77 17.69
C SER A 57 8.00 -0.03 19.02
N ALA A 58 7.08 0.91 19.26
CA ALA A 58 7.01 1.63 20.52
C ALA A 58 6.69 0.71 21.71
N GLY A 59 5.80 -0.26 21.52
CA GLY A 59 5.47 -1.28 22.51
C GLY A 59 6.68 -2.14 22.88
N LEU A 60 7.46 -2.58 21.89
CA LEU A 60 8.70 -3.33 22.14
C LEU A 60 9.74 -2.50 22.91
N ALA A 61 9.90 -1.23 22.57
CA ALA A 61 10.80 -0.33 23.29
C ALA A 61 10.36 -0.10 24.74
N ALA A 62 9.07 -0.01 24.99
CA ALA A 62 8.52 0.20 26.34
C ALA A 62 8.63 -1.06 27.22
N ALA A 63 8.61 -2.25 26.62
CA ALA A 63 8.76 -3.53 27.34
C ALA A 63 10.22 -3.90 27.65
N GLY A 64 11.19 -3.20 27.04
CA GLY A 64 12.62 -3.43 27.24
C GLY A 64 13.20 -2.69 28.44
N HIS A 65 14.53 -2.74 28.57
CA HIS A 65 15.25 -1.96 29.57
C HIS A 65 15.16 -0.46 29.26
N PRO A 66 15.23 0.41 30.30
CA PRO A 66 15.26 1.85 30.09
C PRO A 66 16.39 2.26 29.15
N LEU A 67 16.04 2.99 28.10
CA LEU A 67 16.97 3.47 27.09
C LEU A 67 17.46 4.89 27.42
N THR A 68 18.72 5.19 27.15
CA THR A 68 19.25 6.56 27.14
C THR A 68 18.57 7.38 26.05
N PHE A 69 18.72 8.71 26.10
CA PHE A 69 18.17 9.57 25.03
C PHE A 69 18.74 9.23 23.64
N GLY A 70 20.06 8.97 23.55
CA GLY A 70 20.70 8.58 22.30
C GLY A 70 20.15 7.25 21.74
N GLN A 71 19.99 6.25 22.59
CA GLN A 71 19.42 4.96 22.23
C GLN A 71 17.95 5.08 21.76
N ARG A 72 17.14 5.90 22.43
CA ARG A 72 15.75 6.17 22.02
C ARG A 72 15.68 6.83 20.66
N ARG A 73 16.55 7.82 20.41
CA ARG A 73 16.64 8.50 19.11
C ARG A 73 16.99 7.52 17.99
N ASP A 74 17.98 6.68 18.21
CA ASP A 74 18.44 5.74 17.19
C ASP A 74 17.40 4.65 16.93
N TYR A 75 16.78 4.12 17.98
CA TYR A 75 15.66 3.17 17.87
C TYR A 75 14.47 3.76 17.09
N TYR A 76 14.14 5.04 17.36
CA TYR A 76 13.08 5.73 16.60
C TYR A 76 13.41 5.83 15.12
N ARG A 77 14.65 6.19 14.77
CA ARG A 77 15.09 6.25 13.36
C ARG A 77 14.99 4.90 12.66
N GLU A 78 15.42 3.85 13.32
CA GLU A 78 15.31 2.48 12.81
C GLU A 78 13.85 2.05 12.63
N SER A 79 13.00 2.38 13.59
CA SER A 79 11.57 2.08 13.52
C SER A 79 10.89 2.79 12.33
N VAL A 80 11.23 4.05 12.08
CA VAL A 80 10.74 4.81 10.93
C VAL A 80 11.24 4.22 9.62
N ALA A 81 12.52 3.85 9.54
CA ALA A 81 13.10 3.21 8.36
C ALA A 81 12.44 1.86 8.06
N SER A 82 12.23 1.03 9.08
CA SER A 82 11.56 -0.27 8.96
C SER A 82 10.10 -0.10 8.53
N LYS A 83 9.38 0.88 9.09
CA LYS A 83 8.03 1.21 8.68
C LYS A 83 7.99 1.62 7.20
N THR A 84 8.92 2.45 6.75
CA THR A 84 8.98 2.90 5.35
C THR A 84 9.24 1.73 4.41
N ALA A 85 10.20 0.88 4.73
CA ALA A 85 10.50 -0.33 3.94
C ALA A 85 9.28 -1.28 3.86
N LEU A 86 8.54 -1.46 4.95
CA LEU A 86 7.32 -2.26 4.96
C LEU A 86 6.24 -1.67 4.05
N VAL A 87 6.03 -0.37 4.10
CA VAL A 87 5.05 0.32 3.25
C VAL A 87 5.42 0.19 1.77
N ASP A 88 6.69 0.42 1.44
CA ASP A 88 7.18 0.32 0.06
C ASP A 88 7.01 -1.12 -0.48
N LEU A 89 7.35 -2.12 0.32
CA LEU A 89 7.16 -3.52 -0.05
C LEU A 89 5.70 -3.88 -0.29
N LEU A 90 4.79 -3.42 0.56
CA LEU A 90 3.36 -3.72 0.43
C LEU A 90 2.73 -2.95 -0.74
N ARG A 91 3.17 -1.72 -0.99
CA ARG A 91 2.74 -0.95 -2.16
C ARG A 91 3.12 -1.66 -3.46
N ASP A 92 4.37 -2.09 -3.58
CA ASP A 92 4.88 -2.80 -4.72
C ASP A 92 4.13 -4.13 -4.96
N LYS A 93 3.97 -4.93 -3.92
CA LYS A 93 3.20 -6.18 -4.00
C LYS A 93 1.74 -5.97 -4.43
N ASN A 94 1.09 -4.92 -3.92
CA ASN A 94 -0.29 -4.61 -4.31
C ASN A 94 -0.38 -4.13 -5.75
N TYR A 95 0.58 -3.35 -6.21
CA TYR A 95 0.67 -2.92 -7.60
C TYR A 95 0.80 -4.13 -8.53
N HIS A 96 1.81 -4.94 -8.34
CA HIS A 96 2.10 -6.10 -9.20
C HIS A 96 0.98 -7.15 -9.17
N LYS A 97 0.32 -7.34 -8.04
CA LYS A 97 -0.83 -8.24 -7.96
C LYS A 97 -1.93 -7.93 -8.98
N LEU A 98 -2.10 -6.66 -9.34
CA LEU A 98 -3.09 -6.21 -10.31
C LEU A 98 -2.48 -5.90 -11.66
N ALA A 99 -1.40 -5.15 -11.71
CA ALA A 99 -0.75 -4.73 -12.96
C ALA A 99 -0.22 -5.92 -13.80
N ASP A 100 0.17 -7.01 -13.14
CA ASP A 100 0.63 -8.22 -13.84
C ASP A 100 -0.52 -9.12 -14.32
N ASN A 101 -1.78 -8.76 -14.01
CA ASN A 101 -2.95 -9.48 -14.51
C ASN A 101 -3.29 -9.00 -15.95
N ALA A 102 -3.32 -9.93 -16.90
CA ALA A 102 -3.55 -9.62 -18.32
C ALA A 102 -4.91 -8.92 -18.61
N ARG A 103 -5.85 -8.95 -17.66
CA ARG A 103 -7.17 -8.33 -17.80
C ARG A 103 -7.28 -6.97 -17.11
N ILE A 104 -6.23 -6.53 -16.43
CA ILE A 104 -6.22 -5.27 -15.66
C ILE A 104 -5.13 -4.36 -16.21
N ASP A 105 -5.52 -3.19 -16.67
CA ASP A 105 -4.58 -2.10 -16.98
C ASP A 105 -4.60 -1.05 -15.87
N VAL A 106 -3.44 -0.72 -15.36
CA VAL A 106 -3.29 0.33 -14.35
C VAL A 106 -2.74 1.59 -15.00
N TYR A 107 -3.48 2.68 -14.84
CA TYR A 107 -3.11 4.01 -15.34
C TYR A 107 -2.81 4.94 -14.16
N THR A 108 -1.70 5.66 -14.24
CA THR A 108 -1.37 6.71 -13.29
C THR A 108 -1.84 8.05 -13.84
N GLY A 109 -2.80 8.69 -13.17
CA GLY A 109 -3.42 9.94 -13.60
C GLY A 109 -4.70 10.22 -12.85
N GLU A 110 -5.29 11.37 -13.13
CA GLU A 110 -6.61 11.74 -12.59
C GLU A 110 -7.71 11.18 -13.49
N GLY A 111 -8.72 10.59 -12.87
CA GLY A 111 -9.89 10.03 -13.52
C GLY A 111 -11.12 10.92 -13.42
#